data_01b2538199f1d603321a967c269a64eb
#
_entry.id   01b2538199f1d603321a967c269a64eb
#
_cell.length_a   1.000
_cell.length_b   1.000
_cell.length_c   1.000
_cell.angle_alpha   90.00
_cell.angle_beta   90.00
_cell.angle_gamma   90.00
#
_symmetry.space_group_name_H-M   'P 1'
#
loop_
_entity.id
_entity.type
_entity.pdbx_description
1 polymer ?
#
loop_
_entity_poly.entity_id
_entity_poly.type
_entity_poly.pdbx_seq_one_letter_code
_entity_poly.pdbx_strand_id
1 'polypeptide(L)'
;LSSVTQAFLPHMLDRDHGHIVSLSSVSAVNGPISQEDYAGEKHEPRSFMRSLRSDLVSKGSAVKTLTVCSYYASNKQSTAEKWASSILHTPTEEEISDKVIASIESGQQELFIPESLKYSAILYKLPAHWYDAIMSILGIK
;
A
#
# COMPACT_ATOMS: atom_id res chain seq x y z
N LEU A 1 -12.66 -6.94 0.72
CA LEU A 1 -11.97 -6.72 1.99
C LEU A 1 -12.96 -6.51 3.13
N SER A 2 -13.89 -5.58 3.01
CA SER A 2 -14.87 -5.22 4.05
C SER A 2 -15.65 -6.41 4.59
N SER A 3 -16.27 -7.23 3.74
CA SER A 3 -17.09 -8.38 4.14
C SER A 3 -16.28 -9.42 4.94
N VAL A 4 -15.05 -9.70 4.52
CA VAL A 4 -14.15 -10.62 5.26
C VAL A 4 -13.79 -10.04 6.61
N THR A 5 -13.43 -8.76 6.65
CA THR A 5 -13.12 -8.08 7.91
C THR A 5 -14.31 -8.11 8.87
N GLN A 6 -15.53 -7.82 8.40
CA GLN A 6 -16.74 -7.85 9.23
C GLN A 6 -17.04 -9.24 9.80
N ALA A 7 -16.69 -10.31 9.10
CA ALA A 7 -16.90 -11.66 9.58
C ALA A 7 -15.93 -12.06 10.73
N PHE A 8 -14.69 -11.58 10.70
CA PHE A 8 -13.67 -12.00 11.66
C PHE A 8 -13.40 -10.98 12.78
N LEU A 9 -13.63 -9.70 12.51
CA LEU A 9 -13.34 -8.61 13.46
C LEU A 9 -14.03 -8.76 14.81
N PRO A 10 -15.32 -9.15 14.92
CA PRO A 10 -15.97 -9.32 16.22
C PRO A 10 -15.20 -10.26 17.13
N HIS A 11 -14.80 -11.43 16.62
CA HIS A 11 -14.03 -12.41 17.40
C HIS A 11 -12.63 -11.90 17.80
N MET A 12 -12.03 -11.02 17.01
CA MET A 12 -10.76 -10.38 17.38
C MET A 12 -10.96 -9.35 18.49
N LEU A 13 -12.05 -8.58 18.41
CA LEU A 13 -12.39 -7.59 19.44
C LEU A 13 -12.74 -8.24 20.77
N ASP A 14 -13.50 -9.34 20.76
CA ASP A 14 -13.88 -10.09 21.98
C ASP A 14 -12.65 -10.59 22.75
N ARG A 15 -11.59 -10.94 22.05
CA ARG A 15 -10.32 -11.42 22.62
C ARG A 15 -9.27 -10.32 22.77
N ASP A 16 -9.59 -9.12 22.30
CA ASP A 16 -8.67 -7.99 22.14
C ASP A 16 -7.32 -8.40 21.54
N HIS A 17 -7.37 -9.32 20.56
CA HIS A 17 -6.20 -9.87 19.89
C HIS A 17 -6.52 -10.25 18.45
N GLY A 18 -5.68 -9.79 17.53
CA GLY A 18 -5.80 -10.11 16.12
C GLY A 18 -4.93 -9.21 15.25
N HIS A 19 -4.75 -9.60 14.00
CA HIS A 19 -4.04 -8.80 13.01
C HIS A 19 -4.73 -8.94 11.65
N ILE A 20 -5.14 -7.83 11.09
CA ILE A 20 -5.75 -7.75 9.75
C ILE A 20 -4.70 -7.21 8.80
N VAL A 21 -4.37 -8.01 7.79
CA VAL A 21 -3.38 -7.66 6.76
C VAL A 21 -4.08 -7.50 5.41
N SER A 22 -3.85 -6.39 4.75
CA SER A 22 -4.36 -6.13 3.40
C SER A 22 -3.23 -5.92 2.41
N LEU A 23 -3.27 -6.66 1.31
CA LEU A 23 -2.35 -6.48 0.20
C LEU A 23 -2.93 -5.42 -0.76
N SER A 24 -2.23 -4.34 -0.90
CA SER A 24 -2.53 -3.25 -1.81
C SER A 24 -1.39 -3.04 -2.81
N SER A 25 -1.42 -1.97 -3.55
CA SER A 25 -0.39 -1.61 -4.51
C SER A 25 0.08 -0.18 -4.26
N VAL A 26 1.28 0.12 -4.70
CA VAL A 26 1.77 1.50 -4.82
C VAL A 26 0.87 2.36 -5.70
N SER A 27 0.20 1.75 -6.68
CA SER A 27 -0.81 2.43 -7.51
C SER A 27 -1.97 3.03 -6.71
N ALA A 28 -2.24 2.49 -5.52
CA ALA A 28 -3.21 3.08 -4.58
C ALA A 28 -2.74 4.42 -3.99
N VAL A 29 -1.47 4.76 -4.16
CA VAL A 29 -0.87 6.00 -3.65
C VAL A 29 -0.68 7.01 -4.75
N ASN A 30 -0.21 6.57 -5.92
CA ASN A 30 0.31 7.45 -6.98
C ASN A 30 -0.58 7.54 -8.22
N GLY A 31 -1.63 6.71 -8.35
CA GLY A 31 -2.56 6.71 -9.49
C GLY A 31 -1.82 6.77 -10.84
N PRO A 32 -1.23 5.68 -11.34
CA PRO A 32 -0.48 5.72 -12.60
C PRO A 32 -1.40 6.12 -13.75
N ILE A 33 -0.86 6.88 -14.68
CA ILE A 33 -1.56 7.30 -15.90
C ILE A 33 -1.99 6.06 -16.69
N SER A 34 -3.20 6.09 -17.23
CA SER A 34 -3.84 5.00 -18.00
C SER A 34 -4.20 3.74 -17.18
N GLN A 35 -4.26 3.84 -15.85
CA GLN A 35 -4.67 2.74 -14.95
C GLN A 35 -5.63 3.24 -13.87
N GLU A 36 -6.51 4.19 -14.21
CA GLU A 36 -7.42 4.86 -13.28
C GLU A 36 -8.33 3.85 -12.55
N ASP A 37 -8.87 2.87 -13.26
CA ASP A 37 -9.72 1.82 -12.69
C ASP A 37 -8.95 0.95 -11.70
N TYR A 38 -7.72 0.54 -12.04
CA TYR A 38 -6.86 -0.23 -11.16
C TYR A 38 -6.42 0.56 -9.93
N ALA A 39 -6.08 1.85 -10.12
CA ALA A 39 -5.74 2.74 -9.01
C ALA A 39 -6.93 2.92 -8.06
N GLY A 40 -8.13 3.09 -8.58
CA GLY A 40 -9.38 3.16 -7.82
C GLY A 40 -9.63 1.89 -7.02
N GLU A 41 -9.52 0.73 -7.64
CA GLU A 41 -9.67 -0.58 -7.00
C GLU A 41 -8.68 -0.80 -5.85
N LYS A 42 -7.43 -0.37 -6.00
CA LYS A 42 -6.40 -0.52 -4.95
C LYS A 42 -6.42 0.59 -3.90
N HIS A 43 -7.04 1.73 -4.19
CA HIS A 43 -7.21 2.82 -3.23
C HIS A 43 -8.24 2.48 -2.15
N GLU A 44 -9.32 1.81 -2.50
CA GLU A 44 -10.38 1.40 -1.57
C GLU A 44 -9.85 0.58 -0.39
N PRO A 45 -9.10 -0.53 -0.59
CA PRO A 45 -8.54 -1.31 0.51
C PRO A 45 -7.65 -0.50 1.45
N ARG A 46 -6.83 0.39 0.90
CA ARG A 46 -5.94 1.24 1.71
C ARG A 46 -6.73 2.23 2.56
N SER A 47 -7.72 2.87 2.00
CA SER A 47 -8.59 3.82 2.71
C SER A 47 -9.40 3.12 3.79
N PHE A 48 -9.94 1.93 3.49
CA PHE A 48 -10.65 1.09 4.45
C PHE A 48 -9.77 0.72 5.64
N MET A 49 -8.55 0.21 5.38
CA MET A 49 -7.61 -0.18 6.45
C MET A 49 -7.21 0.99 7.34
N ARG A 50 -7.04 2.17 6.76
CA ARG A 50 -6.72 3.38 7.51
C ARG A 50 -7.87 3.80 8.41
N SER A 51 -9.10 3.75 7.92
CA SER A 51 -10.31 4.05 8.70
C SER A 51 -10.49 3.04 9.82
N LEU A 52 -10.37 1.74 9.52
CA LEU A 52 -10.45 0.66 10.50
C LEU A 52 -9.42 0.84 11.62
N ARG A 53 -8.18 1.15 11.27
CA ARG A 53 -7.14 1.42 12.27
C ARG A 53 -7.51 2.57 13.20
N SER A 54 -8.02 3.66 12.63
CA SER A 54 -8.43 4.82 13.43
C SER A 54 -9.57 4.47 14.41
N ASP A 55 -10.52 3.64 13.97
CA ASP A 55 -11.60 3.15 14.82
C ASP A 55 -11.09 2.24 15.95
N LEU A 56 -10.21 1.29 15.63
CA LEU A 56 -9.58 0.41 16.63
C LEU A 56 -8.80 1.19 17.69
N VAL A 57 -7.99 2.17 17.26
CA VAL A 57 -7.24 3.03 18.18
C VAL A 57 -8.18 3.85 19.05
N SER A 58 -9.25 4.41 18.51
CA SER A 58 -10.24 5.19 19.28
C SER A 58 -10.95 4.36 20.34
N LYS A 59 -11.09 3.05 20.11
CA LYS A 59 -11.67 2.07 21.04
C LYS A 59 -10.66 1.48 22.02
N GLY A 60 -9.38 1.83 21.91
CA GLY A 60 -8.32 1.29 22.74
C GLY A 60 -8.05 -0.19 22.50
N SER A 61 -8.42 -0.74 21.32
CA SER A 61 -8.25 -2.16 21.01
C SER A 61 -6.80 -2.49 20.65
N ALA A 62 -6.33 -3.66 21.10
CA ALA A 62 -5.03 -4.21 20.76
C ALA A 62 -4.99 -4.91 19.38
N VAL A 63 -6.13 -5.01 18.69
CA VAL A 63 -6.19 -5.53 17.32
C VAL A 63 -5.39 -4.64 16.37
N LYS A 64 -4.48 -5.26 15.60
CA LYS A 64 -3.55 -4.57 14.71
C LYS A 64 -3.99 -4.62 13.24
N THR A 65 -3.52 -3.67 12.46
CA THR A 65 -3.74 -3.64 11.02
C THR A 65 -2.41 -3.41 10.30
N LEU A 66 -2.20 -4.08 9.16
CA LEU A 66 -1.08 -3.85 8.26
C LEU A 66 -1.57 -3.67 6.83
N THR A 67 -1.19 -2.59 6.17
CA THR A 67 -1.41 -2.38 4.74
C THR A 67 -0.07 -2.55 4.01
N VAL A 68 0.02 -3.52 3.13
CA VAL A 68 1.20 -3.78 2.30
C VAL A 68 0.99 -3.10 0.95
N CYS A 69 1.82 -2.12 0.63
CA CYS A 69 1.86 -1.43 -0.65
C CYS A 69 3.07 -1.91 -1.44
N SER A 70 2.90 -2.94 -2.25
CA SER A 70 3.99 -3.48 -3.07
C SER A 70 3.95 -2.89 -4.47
N TYR A 71 5.15 -2.70 -5.05
CA TYR A 71 5.32 -2.51 -6.47
C TYR A 71 5.54 -3.88 -7.10
N TYR A 72 4.58 -4.32 -7.89
CA TYR A 72 4.71 -5.55 -8.65
C TYR A 72 4.86 -5.19 -10.13
N ALA A 73 6.03 -5.46 -10.68
CA ALA A 73 6.26 -5.32 -12.11
C ALA A 73 5.53 -6.46 -12.85
N SER A 74 4.38 -6.16 -13.43
CA SER A 74 3.70 -7.13 -14.29
C SER A 74 4.46 -7.32 -15.59
N ASN A 75 4.29 -8.48 -16.25
CA ASN A 75 4.91 -8.78 -17.55
C ASN A 75 4.49 -7.83 -18.71
N LYS A 76 3.55 -6.90 -18.45
CA LYS A 76 3.13 -5.84 -19.38
C LYS A 76 3.65 -4.49 -18.90
N GLN A 77 4.96 -4.34 -18.80
CA GLN A 77 5.58 -3.11 -18.32
C GLN A 77 5.46 -1.98 -19.35
N SER A 78 4.93 -0.85 -18.90
CA SER A 78 5.09 0.44 -19.60
C SER A 78 6.56 0.87 -19.62
N THR A 79 6.91 1.84 -20.46
CA THR A 79 8.29 2.39 -20.54
C THR A 79 8.73 2.98 -19.19
N ALA A 80 7.81 3.60 -18.46
CA ALA A 80 8.05 4.16 -17.13
C ALA A 80 8.31 3.06 -16.08
N GLU A 81 7.59 1.94 -16.15
CA GLU A 81 7.82 0.79 -15.27
C GLU A 81 9.16 0.11 -15.53
N LYS A 82 9.59 0.03 -16.78
CA LYS A 82 10.93 -0.47 -17.15
C LYS A 82 12.04 0.41 -16.58
N TRP A 83 11.88 1.73 -16.64
CA TRP A 83 12.83 2.65 -16.05
C TRP A 83 12.85 2.52 -14.52
N ALA A 84 11.68 2.48 -13.87
CA ALA A 84 11.57 2.28 -12.44
C ALA A 84 12.19 0.95 -11.99
N SER A 85 11.95 -0.14 -12.71
CA SER A 85 12.52 -1.46 -12.42
C SER A 85 14.04 -1.54 -12.64
N SER A 86 14.60 -0.67 -13.50
CA SER A 86 16.05 -0.61 -13.70
C SER A 86 16.80 0.12 -12.58
N ILE A 87 16.10 0.99 -11.84
CA ILE A 87 16.68 1.79 -10.74
C ILE A 87 16.29 1.18 -9.38
N LEU A 88 15.07 0.65 -9.27
CA LEU A 88 14.56 0.02 -8.05
C LEU A 88 14.75 -1.48 -8.15
N HIS A 89 15.42 -2.08 -7.18
CA HIS A 89 15.46 -3.53 -7.05
C HIS A 89 14.02 -4.07 -7.01
N THR A 90 13.68 -4.94 -7.96
CA THR A 90 12.40 -5.64 -7.97
C THR A 90 12.49 -6.80 -6.97
N PRO A 91 11.80 -6.74 -5.83
CA PRO A 91 11.92 -7.77 -4.81
C PRO A 91 11.33 -9.10 -5.30
N THR A 92 11.92 -10.20 -4.87
CA THR A 92 11.38 -11.55 -5.10
C THR A 92 10.14 -11.79 -4.24
N GLU A 93 9.34 -12.80 -4.59
CA GLU A 93 8.17 -13.19 -3.78
C GLU A 93 8.58 -13.60 -2.36
N GLU A 94 9.73 -14.24 -2.20
CA GLU A 94 10.28 -14.62 -0.90
C GLU A 94 10.66 -13.41 -0.08
N GLU A 95 11.37 -12.44 -0.66
CA GLU A 95 11.71 -11.17 0.02
C GLU A 95 10.47 -10.37 0.44
N ILE A 96 9.40 -10.41 -0.37
CA ILE A 96 8.13 -9.77 -0.02
C ILE A 96 7.51 -10.47 1.18
N SER A 97 7.47 -11.81 1.15
CA SER A 97 6.89 -12.63 2.22
C SER A 97 7.60 -12.42 3.55
N ASP A 98 8.93 -12.45 3.54
CA ASP A 98 9.75 -12.23 4.74
C ASP A 98 9.51 -10.84 5.35
N LYS A 99 9.44 -9.80 4.52
CA LYS A 99 9.16 -8.43 4.97
C LYS A 99 7.75 -8.30 5.54
N VAL A 100 6.77 -8.97 4.94
CA VAL A 100 5.39 -8.97 5.45
C VAL A 100 5.33 -9.63 6.82
N ILE A 101 5.96 -10.80 6.99
CA ILE A 101 6.01 -11.53 8.27
C ILE A 101 6.68 -10.67 9.33
N ALA A 102 7.86 -10.11 9.05
CA ALA A 102 8.57 -9.24 9.98
C ALA A 102 7.74 -7.99 10.37
N SER A 103 6.97 -7.44 9.41
CA SER A 103 6.09 -6.29 9.68
C SER A 103 4.88 -6.66 10.55
N ILE A 104 4.35 -7.88 10.41
CA ILE A 104 3.29 -8.40 11.28
C ILE A 104 3.82 -8.54 12.71
N GLU A 105 4.98 -9.17 12.87
CA GLU A 105 5.60 -9.41 14.18
C GLU A 105 5.95 -8.11 14.89
N SER A 106 6.52 -7.14 14.18
CA SER A 106 6.85 -5.81 14.74
C SER A 106 5.64 -4.91 14.99
N GLY A 107 4.46 -5.26 14.47
CA GLY A 107 3.24 -4.45 14.57
C GLY A 107 3.26 -3.20 13.70
N GLN A 108 4.00 -3.24 12.60
CA GLN A 108 4.04 -2.15 11.62
C GLN A 108 2.66 -1.96 10.97
N GLN A 109 2.30 -0.72 10.66
CA GLN A 109 0.96 -0.38 10.15
C GLN A 109 0.88 -0.25 8.63
N GLU A 110 1.94 0.22 8.01
CA GLU A 110 2.07 0.32 6.56
C GLU A 110 3.46 -0.20 6.15
N LEU A 111 3.50 -1.06 5.15
CA LEU A 111 4.72 -1.59 4.55
C LEU A 111 4.77 -1.20 3.08
N PHE A 112 5.83 -0.52 2.67
CA PHE A 112 6.12 -0.20 1.27
C PHE A 112 7.25 -1.09 0.76
N ILE A 113 7.05 -1.72 -0.39
CA ILE A 113 8.05 -2.60 -1.01
C ILE A 113 8.25 -2.19 -2.47
N PRO A 114 9.44 -1.67 -2.85
CA PRO A 114 10.56 -1.28 -1.97
C PRO A 114 10.24 -0.06 -1.08
N GLU A 115 10.98 0.07 0.01
CA GLU A 115 10.72 1.09 1.04
C GLU A 115 10.80 2.54 0.52
N SER A 116 11.62 2.77 -0.51
CA SER A 116 11.74 4.08 -1.18
C SER A 116 10.40 4.62 -1.70
N LEU A 117 9.43 3.74 -1.97
CA LEU A 117 8.11 4.14 -2.45
C LEU A 117 7.27 4.92 -1.43
N LYS A 118 7.63 4.89 -0.14
CA LYS A 118 6.99 5.77 0.86
C LYS A 118 7.15 7.25 0.52
N TYR A 119 8.23 7.64 -0.16
CA TYR A 119 8.47 9.02 -0.55
C TYR A 119 7.58 9.48 -1.71
N SER A 120 7.10 8.56 -2.55
CA SER A 120 6.16 8.88 -3.62
C SER A 120 4.82 9.38 -3.05
N ALA A 121 4.40 8.88 -1.90
CA ALA A 121 3.22 9.38 -1.20
C ALA A 121 3.35 10.85 -0.74
N ILE A 122 4.57 11.33 -0.57
CA ILE A 122 4.84 12.74 -0.22
C ILE A 122 4.71 13.61 -1.48
N LEU A 123 5.22 13.15 -2.62
CA LEU A 123 5.09 13.87 -3.89
C LEU A 123 3.62 14.08 -4.27
N TYR A 124 2.75 13.12 -3.99
CA TYR A 124 1.32 13.23 -4.27
C TYR A 124 0.58 14.30 -3.43
N LYS A 125 1.19 14.76 -2.34
CA LYS A 125 0.65 15.87 -1.53
C LYS A 125 1.00 17.26 -2.08
N LEU A 126 1.84 17.34 -3.10
CA LEU A 126 2.16 18.58 -3.76
C LEU A 126 0.96 19.10 -4.56
N PRO A 127 0.85 20.41 -4.79
CA PRO A 127 -0.09 20.94 -5.78
C PRO A 127 0.08 20.25 -7.13
N ALA A 128 -1.03 19.96 -7.81
CA ALA A 128 -1.04 19.14 -9.02
C ALA A 128 0.00 19.58 -10.08
N HIS A 129 0.12 20.90 -10.30
CA HIS A 129 1.07 21.45 -11.27
C HIS A 129 2.55 21.18 -10.92
N TRP A 130 2.90 21.06 -9.61
CA TRP A 130 4.25 20.68 -9.18
C TRP A 130 4.48 19.19 -9.38
N TYR A 131 3.47 18.39 -9.05
CA TYR A 131 3.52 16.94 -9.29
C TYR A 131 3.72 16.66 -10.79
N ASP A 132 2.90 17.26 -11.65
CA ASP A 132 2.97 17.08 -13.11
C ASP A 132 4.32 17.52 -13.68
N ALA A 133 4.87 18.64 -13.20
CA ALA A 133 6.19 19.11 -13.60
C ALA A 133 7.30 18.11 -13.23
N ILE A 134 7.29 17.59 -12.01
CA ILE A 134 8.26 16.59 -11.53
C ILE A 134 8.13 15.30 -12.34
N MET A 135 6.90 14.79 -12.55
CA MET A 135 6.67 13.57 -13.31
C MET A 135 7.11 13.73 -14.77
N SER A 136 6.90 14.92 -15.37
CA SER A 136 7.39 15.24 -16.72
C SER A 136 8.91 15.24 -16.81
N ILE A 137 9.61 15.81 -15.82
CA ILE A 137 11.09 15.82 -15.76
C ILE A 137 11.63 14.39 -15.61
N LEU A 138 10.95 13.54 -14.84
CA LEU A 138 11.30 12.14 -14.65
C LEU A 138 10.93 11.24 -15.84
N GLY A 139 10.32 11.80 -16.91
CA GLY A 139 9.91 11.04 -18.07
C GLY A 139 8.74 10.09 -17.85
N ILE A 140 8.02 10.26 -16.74
CA ILE A 140 6.84 9.47 -16.37
C ILE A 140 5.62 10.21 -16.90
N LYS A 141 5.19 9.85 -18.12
CA LYS A 141 3.99 10.40 -18.76
C LYS A 141 2.94 9.33 -18.85
#